data_32e4b205e2e6c711cd7b8c23cbb79158
#
_entry.id   32e4b205e2e6c711cd7b8c23cbb79158
#
_cell.length_a   1.000
_cell.length_b   1.000
_cell.length_c   1.000
_cell.angle_alpha   90.00
_cell.angle_beta   90.00
_cell.angle_gamma   90.00
#
_symmetry.space_group_name_H-M   'P 1'
#
loop_
_entity.id
_entity.type
_entity.pdbx_description
1 polymer ?
#
loop_
_entity_poly.entity_id
_entity_poly.type
_entity_poly.pdbx_seq_one_letter_code
_entity_poly.pdbx_strand_id
1 'polypeptide(L)'
;LSRIMLAIKSVLNDTDNMNVLVFDEIDTGIGGEVGLALGRYMQKLSAKKQVLCVTHLASLAAHAHAHFFISKQELQGRTVTQVHRLRSEARVREVARLLSGTPESSLSWEHAREMIELYSPGKE
;
A
#
# COMPACT_ATOMS: atom_id res chain seq x y z
N LEU A 1 20.74 -2.99 -1.48
CA LEU A 1 19.52 -3.67 -1.06
C LEU A 1 19.48 -3.84 0.45
N SER A 2 18.36 -3.56 1.07
CA SER A 2 18.19 -3.78 2.49
C SER A 2 18.14 -5.28 2.80
N ARG A 3 18.45 -5.63 4.05
CA ARG A 3 18.33 -7.02 4.51
C ARG A 3 16.90 -7.53 4.42
N ILE A 4 15.92 -6.63 4.63
CA ILE A 4 14.49 -6.96 4.53
C ILE A 4 14.14 -7.37 3.10
N MET A 5 14.62 -6.62 2.10
CA MET A 5 14.38 -6.94 0.69
C MET A 5 15.00 -8.29 0.30
N LEU A 6 16.21 -8.56 0.75
CA LEU A 6 16.86 -9.84 0.49
C LEU A 6 16.10 -11.01 1.13
N ALA A 7 15.64 -10.83 2.37
CA ALA A 7 14.86 -11.85 3.06
C ALA A 7 13.55 -12.14 2.34
N ILE A 8 12.83 -11.10 1.91
CA ILE A 8 11.58 -11.26 1.17
C ILE A 8 11.81 -11.97 -0.15
N LYS A 9 12.82 -11.57 -0.91
CA LYS A 9 13.16 -12.21 -2.19
C LYS A 9 13.51 -13.69 -1.99
N SER A 10 14.27 -14.01 -0.94
CA SER A 10 14.64 -15.38 -0.64
C SER A 10 13.41 -16.25 -0.35
N VAL A 11 12.50 -15.75 0.48
CA VAL A 11 11.26 -16.47 0.79
C VAL A 11 10.39 -16.64 -0.46
N LEU A 12 10.28 -15.61 -1.29
CA LEU A 12 9.41 -15.61 -2.46
C LEU A 12 9.93 -16.50 -3.59
N ASN A 13 11.22 -16.77 -3.64
CA ASN A 13 11.76 -17.72 -4.61
C ASN A 13 11.17 -19.13 -4.48
N ASP A 14 10.70 -19.48 -3.29
CA ASP A 14 10.10 -20.78 -3.01
C ASP A 14 8.58 -20.81 -3.22
N THR A 15 7.98 -19.72 -3.70
CA THR A 15 6.52 -19.58 -3.80
C THR A 15 5.98 -19.63 -5.23
N ASP A 16 6.72 -20.24 -6.18
CA ASP A 16 6.33 -20.27 -7.59
C ASP A 16 4.96 -20.87 -7.85
N ASN A 17 4.49 -21.77 -6.98
CA ASN A 17 3.20 -22.44 -7.10
C ASN A 17 2.05 -21.68 -6.45
N MET A 18 2.33 -20.58 -5.76
CA MET A 18 1.30 -19.80 -5.08
C MET A 18 0.76 -18.70 -5.98
N ASN A 19 -0.58 -18.62 -6.08
CA ASN A 19 -1.26 -17.61 -6.89
C ASN A 19 -1.56 -16.33 -6.13
N VAL A 20 -1.63 -16.40 -4.80
CA VAL A 20 -1.97 -15.27 -3.94
C VAL A 20 -0.89 -15.13 -2.87
N LEU A 21 -0.38 -13.91 -2.72
CA LEU A 21 0.59 -13.55 -1.68
C LEU A 21 -0.01 -12.48 -0.79
N VAL A 22 0.07 -12.68 0.52
CA VAL A 22 -0.43 -11.72 1.51
C VAL A 22 0.73 -11.22 2.34
N PHE A 23 0.90 -9.90 2.36
CA PHE A 23 1.91 -9.23 3.17
C PHE A 23 1.20 -8.39 4.23
N ASP A 24 1.40 -8.73 5.48
CA ASP A 24 0.79 -8.02 6.60
C ASP A 24 1.88 -7.43 7.48
N GLU A 25 1.85 -6.11 7.66
CA GLU A 25 2.76 -5.36 8.53
C GLU A 25 4.25 -5.53 8.21
N ILE A 26 4.61 -5.81 6.96
CA ILE A 26 6.02 -5.95 6.56
C ILE A 26 6.75 -4.62 6.52
N ASP A 27 6.02 -3.52 6.55
CA ASP A 27 6.56 -2.16 6.50
C ASP A 27 6.87 -1.56 7.86
N THR A 28 6.67 -2.31 8.94
CA THR A 28 6.96 -1.86 10.29
C THR A 28 8.46 -1.57 10.44
N GLY A 29 8.78 -0.34 10.82
CA GLY A 29 10.15 0.08 11.07
C GLY A 29 10.99 0.37 9.82
N ILE A 30 10.42 0.36 8.62
CA ILE A 30 11.14 0.72 7.39
C ILE A 30 10.88 2.17 7.00
N GLY A 31 11.87 2.81 6.38
CA GLY A 31 11.75 4.18 5.88
C GLY A 31 11.17 4.26 4.47
N GLY A 32 10.96 5.50 4.01
CA GLY A 32 10.34 5.75 2.71
C GLY A 32 11.11 5.20 1.52
N GLU A 33 12.43 5.23 1.57
CA GLU A 33 13.28 4.73 0.48
C GLU A 33 13.12 3.22 0.30
N VAL A 34 13.15 2.47 1.39
CA VAL A 34 12.92 1.03 1.37
C VAL A 34 11.47 0.74 0.96
N GLY A 35 10.53 1.57 1.40
CA GLY A 35 9.14 1.47 1.01
C GLY A 35 8.92 1.59 -0.49
N LEU A 36 9.63 2.50 -1.16
CA LEU A 36 9.57 2.65 -2.61
C LEU A 36 10.11 1.41 -3.33
N ALA A 37 11.24 0.88 -2.88
CA ALA A 37 11.82 -0.32 -3.44
C ALA A 37 10.91 -1.53 -3.27
N LEU A 38 10.31 -1.66 -2.09
CA LEU A 38 9.36 -2.72 -1.78
C LEU A 38 8.09 -2.62 -2.64
N GLY A 39 7.57 -1.42 -2.81
CA GLY A 39 6.42 -1.16 -3.68
C GLY A 39 6.67 -1.59 -5.12
N ARG A 40 7.81 -1.24 -5.68
CA ARG A 40 8.21 -1.66 -7.02
C ARG A 40 8.32 -3.18 -7.15
N TYR A 41 8.87 -3.82 -6.13
CA TYR A 41 9.00 -5.27 -6.11
C TYR A 41 7.63 -5.94 -6.09
N MET A 42 6.72 -5.45 -5.27
CA MET A 42 5.35 -5.98 -5.20
C MET A 42 4.59 -5.80 -6.52
N GLN A 43 4.79 -4.67 -7.20
CA GLN A 43 4.21 -4.47 -8.54
C GLN A 43 4.70 -5.53 -9.53
N LYS A 44 5.98 -5.85 -9.51
CA LYS A 44 6.54 -6.89 -10.38
C LYS A 44 5.93 -8.25 -10.06
N LEU A 45 5.78 -8.57 -8.79
CA LEU A 45 5.13 -9.82 -8.38
C LEU A 45 3.68 -9.87 -8.85
N SER A 46 2.98 -8.74 -8.83
CA SER A 46 1.58 -8.66 -9.18
C SER A 46 1.30 -8.91 -10.67
N ALA A 47 2.32 -8.88 -11.50
CA ALA A 47 2.17 -9.25 -12.92
C ALA A 47 1.82 -10.73 -13.10
N LYS A 48 2.21 -11.59 -12.17
CA LYS A 48 1.99 -13.04 -12.25
C LYS A 48 1.14 -13.58 -11.09
N LYS A 49 1.03 -12.84 -10.01
CA LYS A 49 0.35 -13.29 -8.79
C LYS A 49 -0.56 -12.19 -8.29
N GLN A 50 -1.58 -12.56 -7.52
CA GLN A 50 -2.36 -11.59 -6.78
C GLN A 50 -1.62 -11.25 -5.49
N VAL A 51 -1.34 -9.97 -5.29
CA VAL A 51 -0.63 -9.49 -4.10
C VAL A 51 -1.58 -8.65 -3.26
N LEU A 52 -1.73 -9.03 -2.01
CA LEU A 52 -2.48 -8.27 -1.01
C LEU A 52 -1.49 -7.76 0.02
N CYS A 53 -1.52 -6.47 0.29
CA CYS A 53 -0.61 -5.86 1.25
C CYS A 53 -1.37 -4.96 2.22
N VAL A 54 -1.17 -5.18 3.50
CA VAL A 54 -1.68 -4.30 4.54
C VAL A 54 -0.54 -3.39 4.98
N THR A 55 -0.71 -2.10 4.80
CA THR A 55 0.37 -1.13 5.01
C THR A 55 -0.14 0.18 5.60
N HIS A 56 0.74 0.89 6.26
CA HIS A 56 0.54 2.27 6.69
C HIS A 56 1.47 3.25 5.95
N LEU A 57 2.21 2.76 4.96
CA LEU A 57 3.15 3.60 4.19
C LEU A 57 2.50 4.10 2.90
N ALA A 58 2.55 5.43 2.73
CA ALA A 58 2.08 6.08 1.50
C ALA A 58 2.80 5.54 0.26
N SER A 59 4.10 5.28 0.36
CA SER A 59 4.90 4.76 -0.74
C SER A 59 4.41 3.41 -1.24
N LEU A 60 4.05 2.51 -0.34
CA LEU A 60 3.47 1.21 -0.73
C LEU A 60 2.07 1.38 -1.30
N ALA A 61 1.22 2.15 -0.64
CA ALA A 61 -0.15 2.38 -1.10
C ALA A 61 -0.21 2.98 -2.50
N ALA A 62 0.71 3.91 -2.81
CA ALA A 62 0.76 4.56 -4.12
C ALA A 62 1.11 3.60 -5.26
N HIS A 63 1.80 2.50 -4.98
CA HIS A 63 2.16 1.50 -5.98
C HIS A 63 1.03 0.52 -6.33
N ALA A 64 -0.06 0.52 -5.58
CA ALA A 64 -1.11 -0.47 -5.74
C ALA A 64 -1.98 -0.21 -6.98
N HIS A 65 -2.47 -1.29 -7.61
CA HIS A 65 -3.48 -1.21 -8.64
C HIS A 65 -4.83 -0.80 -8.05
N ALA A 66 -5.15 -1.30 -6.87
CA ALA A 66 -6.37 -1.00 -6.16
C ALA A 66 -6.05 -0.69 -4.70
N HIS A 67 -6.75 0.30 -4.15
CA HIS A 67 -6.53 0.76 -2.79
C HIS A 67 -7.82 0.61 -2.01
N PHE A 68 -7.77 -0.11 -0.89
CA PHE A 68 -8.91 -0.30 -0.01
C PHE A 68 -8.62 0.33 1.34
N PHE A 69 -9.59 1.06 1.86
CA PHE A 69 -9.52 1.64 3.18
C PHE A 69 -10.32 0.78 4.16
N ILE A 70 -9.67 0.40 5.25
CA ILE A 70 -10.29 -0.43 6.27
C ILE A 70 -10.49 0.43 7.51
N SER A 71 -11.73 0.49 8.00
CA SER A 71 -12.09 1.23 9.20
C SER A 71 -12.88 0.36 10.14
N LYS A 72 -12.77 0.67 11.43
CA LYS A 72 -13.55 0.01 12.47
C LYS A 72 -14.50 1.03 13.10
N GLN A 73 -15.75 0.64 13.25
CA GLN A 73 -16.77 1.47 13.88
C GLN A 73 -17.47 0.66 14.98
N GLU A 74 -17.85 1.35 16.04
CA GLU A 74 -18.72 0.76 17.05
C GLU A 74 -20.17 1.10 16.71
N LEU A 75 -20.95 0.05 16.47
CA LEU A 75 -22.39 0.17 16.23
C LEU A 75 -23.10 -0.74 17.24
N GLN A 76 -23.94 -0.13 18.09
CA GLN A 76 -24.75 -0.86 19.08
C GLN A 76 -23.94 -1.80 19.97
N GLY A 77 -22.77 -1.33 20.46
CA GLY A 77 -21.90 -2.11 21.33
C GLY A 77 -21.07 -3.18 20.62
N ARG A 78 -21.11 -3.23 19.27
CA ARG A 78 -20.30 -4.14 18.47
C ARG A 78 -19.32 -3.39 17.62
N THR A 79 -18.12 -3.95 17.45
CA THR A 79 -17.15 -3.42 16.51
C THR A 79 -17.41 -3.99 15.13
N VAL A 80 -17.66 -3.11 14.17
CA VAL A 80 -17.90 -3.49 12.78
C VAL A 80 -16.74 -2.99 11.93
N THR A 81 -16.17 -3.88 11.12
CA THR A 81 -15.13 -3.53 10.16
C THR A 81 -15.77 -3.20 8.82
N GLN A 82 -15.40 -2.06 8.26
CA GLN A 82 -15.85 -1.64 6.94
C GLN A 82 -14.67 -1.57 5.99
N VAL A 83 -14.90 -1.97 4.74
CA VAL A 83 -13.89 -1.94 3.69
C VAL A 83 -14.46 -1.14 2.51
N HIS A 84 -13.74 -0.10 2.11
CA HIS A 84 -14.13 0.75 1.00
C HIS A 84 -13.03 0.81 -0.04
N ARG A 85 -13.35 0.56 -1.30
CA ARG A 85 -12.41 0.80 -2.38
C ARG A 85 -12.30 2.30 -2.64
N LEU A 86 -11.06 2.80 -2.65
CA LEU A 86 -10.77 4.20 -2.87
C LEU A 86 -10.38 4.44 -4.33
N ARG A 87 -11.00 5.44 -4.95
CA ARG A 87 -10.71 5.86 -6.33
C ARG A 87 -10.57 7.36 -6.41
N SER A 88 -9.80 7.83 -7.38
CA SER A 88 -9.67 9.27 -7.69
C SER A 88 -9.32 10.10 -6.45
N GLU A 89 -10.11 11.12 -6.15
CA GLU A 89 -9.83 12.02 -5.04
C GLU A 89 -9.83 11.35 -3.66
N ALA A 90 -10.67 10.36 -3.45
CA ALA A 90 -10.70 9.62 -2.20
C ALA A 90 -9.37 8.89 -1.95
N ARG A 91 -8.76 8.35 -3.01
CA ARG A 91 -7.45 7.71 -2.93
C ARG A 91 -6.36 8.73 -2.63
N VAL A 92 -6.38 9.88 -3.31
CA VAL A 92 -5.43 10.97 -3.05
C VAL A 92 -5.51 11.41 -1.60
N ARG A 93 -6.73 11.59 -1.09
CA ARG A 93 -6.96 11.99 0.30
C ARG A 93 -6.34 11.01 1.29
N GLU A 94 -6.53 9.72 1.07
CA GLU A 94 -5.98 8.71 1.98
C GLU A 94 -4.46 8.65 1.92
N VAL A 95 -3.88 8.71 0.73
CA VAL A 95 -2.40 8.75 0.60
C VAL A 95 -1.85 10.01 1.26
N ALA A 96 -2.52 11.15 1.13
CA ALA A 96 -2.15 12.38 1.81
C ALA A 96 -2.19 12.22 3.34
N ARG A 97 -3.22 11.56 3.85
CA ARG A 97 -3.32 11.26 5.29
C ARG A 97 -2.17 10.38 5.76
N LEU A 98 -1.78 9.39 4.98
CA LEU A 98 -0.64 8.51 5.31
C LEU A 98 0.68 9.29 5.33
N LEU A 99 0.80 10.31 4.49
CA LEU A 99 2.02 11.14 4.44
C LEU A 99 2.15 12.07 5.64
N SER A 100 1.07 12.73 6.04
CA SER A 100 1.13 13.82 7.02
C SER A 100 0.38 13.56 8.31
N GLY A 101 -0.38 12.48 8.39
CA GLY A 101 -1.26 12.20 9.52
C GLY A 101 -2.59 12.92 9.45
N THR A 102 -2.72 13.91 8.55
CA THR A 102 -3.98 14.63 8.34
C THR A 102 -4.28 14.80 6.85
N PRO A 103 -5.54 14.72 6.41
CA PRO A 103 -5.88 14.91 5.00
C PRO A 103 -6.02 16.38 4.59
N GLU A 104 -5.88 17.33 5.51
CA GLU A 104 -6.15 18.75 5.25
C GLU A 104 -4.97 19.52 4.66
N SER A 105 -3.75 18.96 4.69
CA SER A 105 -2.56 19.65 4.18
C SER A 105 -2.56 19.68 2.65
N SER A 106 -2.54 20.89 2.07
CA SER A 106 -2.47 21.04 0.62
C SER A 106 -1.17 20.49 0.02
N LEU A 107 -0.07 20.63 0.73
CA LEU A 107 1.22 20.07 0.30
C LEU A 107 1.18 18.55 0.25
N SER A 108 0.54 17.94 1.24
CA SER A 108 0.38 16.48 1.26
C SER A 108 -0.51 15.99 0.13
N TRP A 109 -1.53 16.76 -0.25
CA TRP A 109 -2.39 16.44 -1.39
C TRP A 109 -1.61 16.46 -2.71
N GLU A 110 -0.84 17.51 -2.94
CA GLU A 110 0.00 17.60 -4.14
C GLU A 110 1.01 16.46 -4.21
N HIS A 111 1.68 16.19 -3.10
CA HIS A 111 2.64 15.09 -3.00
C HIS A 111 1.96 13.74 -3.24
N ALA A 112 0.79 13.52 -2.65
CA ALA A 112 0.02 12.29 -2.84
C ALA A 112 -0.37 12.08 -4.31
N ARG A 113 -0.85 13.12 -5.00
CA ARG A 113 -1.17 13.06 -6.42
C ARG A 113 0.04 12.66 -7.24
N GLU A 114 1.16 13.32 -6.99
CA GLU A 114 2.42 13.05 -7.68
C GLU A 114 2.86 11.60 -7.49
N MET A 115 2.82 11.11 -6.26
CA MET A 115 3.18 9.73 -5.95
C MET A 115 2.30 8.72 -6.69
N ILE A 116 1.00 8.95 -6.70
CA ILE A 116 0.06 8.06 -7.38
C ILE A 116 0.31 8.08 -8.89
N GLU A 117 0.53 9.26 -9.47
CA GLU A 117 0.84 9.38 -10.90
C GLU A 117 2.15 8.69 -11.28
N LEU A 118 3.19 8.83 -10.45
CA LEU A 118 4.50 8.25 -10.71
C LEU A 118 4.53 6.73 -10.50
N TYR A 119 3.86 6.23 -9.50
CA TYR A 119 4.06 4.86 -9.04
C TYR A 119 2.90 3.92 -9.34
N SER A 120 1.69 4.43 -9.49
CA SER A 120 0.53 3.58 -9.78
C SER A 120 0.68 2.92 -11.15
N PRO A 121 0.44 1.60 -11.25
CA PRO A 121 0.71 0.87 -12.48
C PRO A 121 -0.31 1.09 -13.58
N GLY A 122 -1.43 1.75 -13.30
CA GLY A 122 -2.45 1.98 -14.30
C GLY A 122 -3.51 2.94 -13.80
N LYS A 123 -4.38 3.32 -14.72
CA LYS A 123 -5.53 4.16 -14.40
C LYS A 123 -6.67 3.30 -13.87
N GLU A 124 -7.32 3.80 -12.87
CA GLU A 124 -8.50 3.15 -12.29
C GLU A 124 -9.69 3.19 -13.23
#